data_cd5b362e17ad04c09bd00e40371dd0d4
#
_entry.id   cd5b362e17ad04c09bd00e40371dd0d4
#
_cell.length_a   1.000
_cell.length_b   1.000
_cell.length_c   1.000
_cell.angle_alpha   90.00
_cell.angle_beta   90.00
_cell.angle_gamma   90.00
#
_symmetry.space_group_name_H-M   'P 1'
#
loop_
_entity.id
_entity.type
_entity.pdbx_description
1 polymer ?
#
loop_
_entity_poly.entity_id
_entity_poly.type
_entity_poly.pdbx_seq_one_letter_code
_entity_poly.pdbx_strand_id
1 'polypeptide(L)'
;VNPFIGTALKGEGGTVPYVGTPFAMTSFLPQTRENKMGGMAYVYDDKHIMGFLGSHQPTIWMGDYGYVSVMPQVGETVKVLPEDRKMSFNHKDEKASPHYYSVTLTDKQKNRIFTELTASSRCAMLNFRFPKNQKPRLIIQGINLNPALNDWCNHLSHRLNTIKGWVKIDTENNEIIGYNPDR
;
A
#
# COMPACT_ATOMS: atom_id res chain seq x y z
N VAL A 1 6.73 -3.63 21.84
CA VAL A 1 7.14 -2.59 20.87
C VAL A 1 5.88 -1.99 20.27
N ASN A 2 5.81 -0.67 20.21
CA ASN A 2 4.70 0.05 19.55
C ASN A 2 5.17 0.60 18.20
N PRO A 3 4.74 0.01 17.06
CA PRO A 3 5.15 0.46 15.73
C PRO A 3 4.64 1.85 15.33
N PHE A 4 3.72 2.44 16.09
CA PHE A 4 3.20 3.79 15.80
C PHE A 4 4.10 4.92 16.36
N ILE A 5 5.10 4.60 17.15
CA ILE A 5 6.04 5.62 17.67
C ILE A 5 6.77 6.27 16.49
N GLY A 6 6.70 7.61 16.40
CA GLY A 6 7.32 8.40 15.33
C GLY A 6 6.51 8.51 14.05
N THR A 7 5.26 8.01 14.01
CA THR A 7 4.41 8.07 12.79
C THR A 7 3.47 9.29 12.74
N ALA A 8 3.38 10.08 13.81
CA ALA A 8 2.42 11.21 13.95
C ALA A 8 2.95 12.57 13.49
N LEU A 9 4.14 12.64 12.93
CA LEU A 9 4.72 13.93 12.51
C LEU A 9 4.07 14.47 11.26
N LYS A 10 3.62 15.72 11.33
CA LYS A 10 2.90 16.45 10.27
C LYS A 10 3.71 16.57 8.97
N GLY A 11 3.73 15.51 8.18
CA GLY A 11 4.31 15.50 6.84
C GLY A 11 5.77 15.05 6.75
N GLU A 12 6.51 15.04 7.83
CA GLU A 12 7.92 14.64 7.90
C GLU A 12 8.12 13.50 8.92
N GLY A 13 7.24 12.50 8.88
CA GLY A 13 7.33 11.34 9.76
C GLY A 13 8.68 10.65 9.64
N GLY A 14 9.23 10.20 10.77
CA GLY A 14 10.51 9.48 10.80
C GLY A 14 10.35 7.97 10.62
N THR A 15 9.13 7.44 10.80
CA THR A 15 8.87 5.99 10.77
C THR A 15 7.47 5.68 10.22
N VAL A 16 7.26 4.41 9.86
CA VAL A 16 5.95 3.86 9.49
C VAL A 16 5.74 2.53 10.22
N PRO A 17 4.49 2.06 10.38
CA PRO A 17 4.20 0.82 11.09
C PRO A 17 4.50 -0.40 10.22
N TYR A 18 5.77 -0.72 10.06
CA TYR A 18 6.23 -1.88 9.30
C TYR A 18 5.76 -3.20 9.87
N VAL A 19 5.46 -4.10 8.96
CA VAL A 19 5.31 -5.52 9.22
C VAL A 19 6.41 -6.26 8.46
N GLY A 20 7.21 -7.02 9.20
CA GLY A 20 8.32 -7.81 8.63
C GLY A 20 9.07 -8.56 9.71
N THR A 21 9.93 -9.47 9.30
CA THR A 21 10.91 -10.12 10.19
C THR A 21 12.12 -9.21 10.37
N PRO A 22 12.93 -9.39 11.42
CA PRO A 22 14.22 -8.70 11.51
C PRO A 22 15.07 -8.99 10.25
N PHE A 23 15.68 -7.94 9.70
CA PHE A 23 16.48 -8.02 8.47
C PHE A 23 15.71 -8.52 7.24
N ALA A 24 14.41 -8.25 7.17
CA ALA A 24 13.61 -8.57 5.99
C ALA A 24 14.13 -7.83 4.76
N MET A 25 14.03 -8.47 3.59
CA MET A 25 14.37 -7.86 2.31
C MET A 25 13.30 -6.92 1.78
N THR A 26 12.09 -7.03 2.31
CA THR A 26 10.97 -6.14 1.96
C THR A 26 10.13 -5.84 3.19
N SER A 27 9.55 -4.66 3.22
CA SER A 27 8.69 -4.19 4.29
C SER A 27 7.27 -4.01 3.77
N PHE A 28 6.30 -4.36 4.61
CA PHE A 28 4.88 -4.22 4.29
C PHE A 28 4.22 -3.29 5.29
N LEU A 29 3.32 -2.42 4.82
CA LEU A 29 2.69 -1.40 5.66
C LEU A 29 1.33 -0.94 5.11
N PRO A 30 0.43 -0.41 5.97
CA PRO A 30 -0.73 0.34 5.49
C PRO A 30 -0.26 1.64 4.84
N GLN A 31 -0.94 2.05 3.77
CA GLN A 31 -0.63 3.26 3.02
C GLN A 31 -1.75 4.29 3.22
N THR A 32 -1.45 5.41 3.86
CA THR A 32 -2.39 6.52 4.04
C THR A 32 -2.14 7.66 3.05
N ARG A 33 -0.94 7.73 2.47
CA ARG A 33 -0.52 8.74 1.50
C ARG A 33 0.15 8.09 0.30
N GLU A 34 0.15 8.78 -0.82
CA GLU A 34 0.92 8.33 -1.98
C GLU A 34 2.40 8.27 -1.65
N ASN A 35 3.04 7.21 -2.11
CA ASN A 35 4.48 7.05 -1.99
C ASN A 35 5.19 8.07 -2.89
N LYS A 36 5.89 9.01 -2.28
CA LYS A 36 6.62 10.08 -2.97
C LYS A 36 7.88 10.47 -2.22
N MET A 37 8.85 10.99 -2.95
CA MET A 37 10.02 11.60 -2.33
C MET A 37 9.60 12.76 -1.41
N GLY A 38 10.19 12.84 -0.22
CA GLY A 38 9.89 13.87 0.76
C GLY A 38 8.65 13.59 1.61
N GLY A 39 8.09 12.38 1.59
CA GLY A 39 6.94 12.03 2.42
C GLY A 39 6.91 10.57 2.84
N MET A 40 6.29 10.29 3.98
CA MET A 40 6.06 8.93 4.44
C MET A 40 4.74 8.39 3.88
N ALA A 41 4.72 7.10 3.55
CA ALA A 41 3.53 6.42 3.04
C ALA A 41 2.42 6.25 4.10
N TYR A 42 2.76 6.38 5.37
CA TYR A 42 1.78 6.34 6.48
C TYR A 42 2.02 7.50 7.43
N VAL A 43 0.95 8.18 7.82
CA VAL A 43 0.93 9.19 8.88
C VAL A 43 -0.22 8.90 9.84
N TYR A 44 0.07 8.82 11.13
CA TYR A 44 -0.90 8.42 12.17
C TYR A 44 -2.15 9.31 12.21
N ASP A 45 -2.01 10.62 11.95
CA ASP A 45 -3.15 11.56 11.99
C ASP A 45 -4.12 11.40 10.80
N ASP A 46 -3.74 10.67 9.77
CA ASP A 46 -4.59 10.42 8.61
C ASP A 46 -5.80 9.53 8.97
N LYS A 47 -6.90 9.70 8.24
CA LYS A 47 -8.17 9.00 8.52
C LYS A 47 -8.57 8.01 7.43
N HIS A 48 -7.74 7.85 6.42
CA HIS A 48 -8.03 6.99 5.27
C HIS A 48 -6.80 6.16 4.92
N ILE A 49 -7.03 4.91 4.56
CA ILE A 49 -6.05 4.02 3.95
C ILE A 49 -6.41 3.89 2.47
N MET A 50 -5.41 3.99 1.58
CA MET A 50 -5.55 3.88 0.13
C MET A 50 -4.91 2.62 -0.45
N GLY A 51 -4.22 1.83 0.37
CA GLY A 51 -3.62 0.56 0.00
C GLY A 51 -2.81 -0.08 1.12
N PHE A 52 -2.29 -1.26 0.84
CA PHE A 52 -1.28 -1.94 1.63
C PHE A 52 -0.05 -2.10 0.75
N LEU A 53 1.02 -1.43 1.14
CA LEU A 53 2.22 -1.26 0.34
C LEU A 53 3.23 -2.35 0.69
N GLY A 54 3.77 -3.00 -0.33
CA GLY A 54 4.96 -3.84 -0.23
C GLY A 54 6.13 -3.11 -0.84
N SER A 55 7.21 -2.93 -0.08
CA SER A 55 8.32 -2.10 -0.45
C SER A 55 9.64 -2.65 0.03
N HIS A 56 10.71 -2.34 -0.73
CA HIS A 56 12.08 -2.67 -0.35
C HIS A 56 12.69 -1.68 0.62
N GLN A 57 12.48 -0.39 0.40
CA GLN A 57 13.21 0.65 1.11
C GLN A 57 12.41 1.95 1.17
N PRO A 58 11.44 2.03 2.07
CA PRO A 58 10.66 3.24 2.25
C PRO A 58 11.49 4.30 2.98
N THR A 59 12.10 5.19 2.24
CA THR A 59 12.84 6.33 2.75
C THR A 59 12.26 7.62 2.22
N ILE A 60 12.15 8.63 3.07
CA ILE A 60 11.52 9.91 2.70
C ILE A 60 12.30 10.66 1.62
N TRP A 61 13.60 10.49 1.56
CA TRP A 61 14.47 11.23 0.62
C TRP A 61 14.77 10.50 -0.69
N MET A 62 14.41 9.24 -0.81
CA MET A 62 14.66 8.44 -2.02
C MET A 62 13.38 7.97 -2.68
N GLY A 63 12.25 8.02 -1.98
CA GLY A 63 11.04 7.32 -2.40
C GLY A 63 11.20 5.81 -2.24
N ASP A 64 10.31 5.08 -2.87
CA ASP A 64 10.22 3.63 -2.76
C ASP A 64 10.43 2.99 -4.13
N TYR A 65 11.24 1.95 -4.19
CA TYR A 65 11.57 1.27 -5.43
C TYR A 65 10.77 -0.01 -5.57
N GLY A 66 10.24 -0.24 -6.78
CA GLY A 66 9.64 -1.52 -7.13
C GLY A 66 8.50 -1.95 -6.22
N TYR A 67 7.75 -0.99 -5.67
CA TYR A 67 6.65 -1.27 -4.75
C TYR A 67 5.43 -1.86 -5.45
N VAL A 68 4.61 -2.54 -4.67
CA VAL A 68 3.27 -2.95 -5.04
C VAL A 68 2.30 -2.49 -3.98
N SER A 69 1.15 -1.95 -4.38
CA SER A 69 0.07 -1.59 -3.46
C SER A 69 -1.16 -2.43 -3.74
N VAL A 70 -1.72 -3.02 -2.70
CA VAL A 70 -2.93 -3.86 -2.78
C VAL A 70 -4.05 -3.18 -2.01
N MET A 71 -5.21 -2.99 -2.64
CA MET A 71 -6.39 -2.39 -2.01
C MET A 71 -7.65 -3.21 -2.24
N PRO A 72 -8.32 -3.69 -1.16
CA PRO A 72 -9.60 -4.37 -1.28
C PRO A 72 -10.71 -3.36 -1.60
N GLN A 73 -11.70 -3.78 -2.38
CA GLN A 73 -12.91 -3.02 -2.70
C GLN A 73 -14.14 -3.93 -2.73
N VAL A 74 -15.31 -3.34 -2.65
CA VAL A 74 -16.59 -4.01 -2.90
C VAL A 74 -17.45 -3.20 -3.86
N GLY A 75 -18.40 -3.88 -4.51
CA GLY A 75 -19.40 -3.25 -5.39
C GLY A 75 -19.07 -3.33 -6.88
N GLU A 76 -19.89 -2.72 -7.71
CA GLU A 76 -19.80 -2.86 -9.17
C GLU A 76 -18.77 -1.91 -9.80
N THR A 77 -18.60 -0.73 -9.25
CA THR A 77 -17.67 0.28 -9.78
C THR A 77 -16.25 0.06 -9.26
N VAL A 78 -15.30 -0.10 -10.16
CA VAL A 78 -13.87 -0.19 -9.83
C VAL A 78 -13.30 1.21 -9.72
N LYS A 79 -12.65 1.50 -8.58
CA LYS A 79 -11.94 2.76 -8.34
C LYS A 79 -10.44 2.47 -8.37
N VAL A 80 -9.77 2.95 -9.40
CA VAL A 80 -8.35 2.66 -9.64
C VAL A 80 -7.43 3.67 -8.94
N LEU A 81 -7.76 4.96 -9.03
CA LEU A 81 -6.92 6.01 -8.46
C LEU A 81 -6.91 5.96 -6.92
N PRO A 82 -5.76 6.15 -6.27
CA PRO A 82 -5.61 6.10 -4.82
C PRO A 82 -6.61 6.99 -4.07
N GLU A 83 -6.80 8.21 -4.52
CA GLU A 83 -7.73 9.17 -3.91
C GLU A 83 -9.20 8.73 -4.01
N ASP A 84 -9.58 8.03 -5.07
CA ASP A 84 -10.95 7.57 -5.26
C ASP A 84 -11.24 6.28 -4.48
N ARG A 85 -10.23 5.42 -4.33
CA ARG A 85 -10.36 4.10 -3.69
C ARG A 85 -10.16 4.11 -2.17
N LYS A 86 -9.61 5.19 -1.61
CA LYS A 86 -9.32 5.27 -0.19
C LYS A 86 -10.57 5.03 0.66
N MET A 87 -10.38 4.32 1.77
CA MET A 87 -11.42 3.99 2.74
C MET A 87 -11.08 4.55 4.10
N SER A 88 -12.10 4.97 4.85
CA SER A 88 -11.91 5.42 6.23
C SER A 88 -11.58 4.28 7.17
N PHE A 89 -10.84 4.58 8.22
CA PHE A 89 -10.55 3.67 9.32
C PHE A 89 -10.53 4.41 10.66
N ASN A 90 -10.47 3.66 11.75
CA ASN A 90 -10.36 4.20 13.10
C ASN A 90 -9.23 3.48 13.82
N HIS A 91 -8.37 4.24 14.51
CA HIS A 91 -7.26 3.68 15.31
C HIS A 91 -7.72 2.75 16.43
N LYS A 92 -8.98 2.83 16.88
CA LYS A 92 -9.55 1.86 17.85
C LYS A 92 -9.64 0.44 17.26
N ASP A 93 -9.80 0.34 15.93
CA ASP A 93 -9.88 -0.93 15.19
C ASP A 93 -8.52 -1.29 14.56
N GLU A 94 -7.49 -0.46 14.76
CA GLU A 94 -6.16 -0.66 14.19
C GLU A 94 -5.25 -1.31 15.23
N LYS A 95 -4.58 -2.38 14.83
CA LYS A 95 -3.59 -3.08 15.64
C LYS A 95 -2.31 -3.25 14.87
N ALA A 96 -1.19 -2.93 15.49
CA ALA A 96 0.13 -3.09 14.90
C ALA A 96 1.10 -3.75 15.87
N SER A 97 1.90 -4.65 15.35
CA SER A 97 3.09 -5.23 15.98
C SER A 97 4.14 -5.43 14.89
N PRO A 98 5.41 -5.69 15.22
CA PRO A 98 6.44 -5.88 14.20
C PRO A 98 6.14 -6.99 13.19
N HIS A 99 5.32 -7.97 13.54
CA HIS A 99 5.01 -9.15 12.71
C HIS A 99 3.56 -9.20 12.23
N TYR A 100 2.71 -8.26 12.64
CA TYR A 100 1.28 -8.31 12.33
C TYR A 100 0.66 -6.91 12.33
N TYR A 101 -0.22 -6.68 11.38
CA TYR A 101 -1.06 -5.51 11.32
C TYR A 101 -2.50 -5.91 11.00
N SER A 102 -3.48 -5.24 11.59
CA SER A 102 -4.87 -5.38 11.20
C SER A 102 -5.65 -4.08 11.36
N VAL A 103 -6.67 -3.91 10.53
CA VAL A 103 -7.55 -2.75 10.54
C VAL A 103 -8.90 -3.09 9.90
N THR A 104 -9.96 -2.40 10.31
CA THR A 104 -11.24 -2.43 9.61
C THR A 104 -11.37 -1.18 8.73
N LEU A 105 -11.44 -1.40 7.42
CA LEU A 105 -11.70 -0.36 6.43
C LEU A 105 -13.21 -0.18 6.26
N THR A 106 -13.65 1.06 6.06
CA THR A 106 -15.05 1.41 5.81
C THR A 106 -15.16 2.28 4.58
N ASP A 107 -15.91 1.84 3.58
CA ASP A 107 -16.15 2.61 2.36
C ASP A 107 -17.22 3.69 2.55
N LYS A 108 -17.47 4.48 1.49
CA LYS A 108 -18.49 5.55 1.50
C LYS A 108 -19.92 5.03 1.68
N GLN A 109 -20.18 3.77 1.33
CA GLN A 109 -21.47 3.08 1.47
C GLN A 109 -21.61 2.33 2.82
N LYS A 110 -20.63 2.50 3.73
CA LYS A 110 -20.58 1.85 5.05
C LYS A 110 -20.32 0.33 4.98
N ASN A 111 -19.84 -0.19 3.87
CA ASN A 111 -19.33 -1.55 3.81
C ASN A 111 -18.03 -1.64 4.60
N ARG A 112 -17.89 -2.69 5.40
CA ARG A 112 -16.72 -2.91 6.25
C ARG A 112 -15.91 -4.09 5.72
N ILE A 113 -14.60 -3.87 5.55
CA ILE A 113 -13.64 -4.89 5.13
C ILE A 113 -12.60 -5.01 6.23
N PHE A 114 -12.55 -6.16 6.89
CA PHE A 114 -11.50 -6.44 7.85
C PHE A 114 -10.26 -6.93 7.10
N THR A 115 -9.13 -6.32 7.39
CA THR A 115 -7.86 -6.60 6.73
C THR A 115 -6.80 -6.99 7.74
N GLU A 116 -6.05 -8.03 7.42
CA GLU A 116 -4.90 -8.52 8.18
C GLU A 116 -3.69 -8.62 7.27
N LEU A 117 -2.53 -8.34 7.81
CA LEU A 117 -1.24 -8.38 7.13
C LEU A 117 -0.20 -9.01 8.05
N THR A 118 0.52 -9.99 7.54
CA THR A 118 1.73 -10.53 8.15
C THR A 118 2.79 -10.77 7.08
N ALA A 119 4.06 -10.86 7.48
CA ALA A 119 5.14 -10.97 6.52
C ALA A 119 6.26 -11.90 7.00
N SER A 120 6.95 -12.48 6.04
CA SER A 120 8.23 -13.18 6.20
C SER A 120 9.37 -12.30 5.70
N SER A 121 10.56 -12.87 5.49
CA SER A 121 11.71 -12.12 5.02
C SER A 121 11.58 -11.55 3.59
N ARG A 122 10.72 -12.14 2.74
CA ARG A 122 10.58 -11.76 1.32
C ARG A 122 9.13 -11.69 0.83
N CYS A 123 8.19 -12.20 1.59
CA CYS A 123 6.80 -12.35 1.18
C CYS A 123 5.88 -11.78 2.26
N ALA A 124 4.65 -11.45 1.88
CA ALA A 124 3.59 -11.15 2.81
C ALA A 124 2.35 -11.98 2.53
N MET A 125 1.51 -12.10 3.55
CA MET A 125 0.16 -12.62 3.43
C MET A 125 -0.81 -11.52 3.85
N LEU A 126 -1.74 -11.19 2.96
CA LEU A 126 -2.85 -10.30 3.22
C LEU A 126 -4.14 -11.12 3.24
N ASN A 127 -4.93 -10.93 4.27
CA ASN A 127 -6.25 -11.55 4.38
C ASN A 127 -7.33 -10.47 4.44
N PHE A 128 -8.33 -10.59 3.58
CA PHE A 128 -9.45 -9.65 3.48
C PHE A 128 -10.76 -10.38 3.75
N ARG A 129 -11.50 -9.94 4.76
CA ARG A 129 -12.86 -10.46 5.03
C ARG A 129 -13.87 -9.45 4.54
N PHE A 130 -14.51 -9.80 3.43
CA PHE A 130 -15.52 -8.97 2.78
C PHE A 130 -16.90 -9.16 3.43
N PRO A 131 -17.77 -8.12 3.38
CA PRO A 131 -19.16 -8.25 3.80
C PRO A 131 -19.90 -9.25 2.89
N LYS A 132 -20.83 -9.98 3.48
CA LYS A 132 -21.70 -10.91 2.74
C LYS A 132 -22.51 -10.15 1.68
N ASN A 133 -22.81 -10.81 0.57
CA ASN A 133 -23.63 -10.29 -0.54
C ASN A 133 -23.04 -9.07 -1.26
N GLN A 134 -21.76 -8.82 -1.12
CA GLN A 134 -21.04 -7.81 -1.89
C GLN A 134 -20.04 -8.49 -2.83
N LYS A 135 -19.84 -7.91 -4.01
CA LYS A 135 -18.86 -8.39 -4.99
C LYS A 135 -17.45 -7.97 -4.54
N PRO A 136 -16.60 -8.93 -4.12
CA PRO A 136 -15.25 -8.60 -3.67
C PRO A 136 -14.35 -8.28 -4.87
N ARG A 137 -13.42 -7.35 -4.67
CA ARG A 137 -12.41 -6.98 -5.67
C ARG A 137 -11.09 -6.65 -4.98
N LEU A 138 -10.01 -6.88 -5.70
CA LEU A 138 -8.68 -6.40 -5.32
C LEU A 138 -8.11 -5.54 -6.44
N ILE A 139 -7.58 -4.39 -6.07
CA ILE A 139 -6.74 -3.58 -6.94
C ILE A 139 -5.30 -3.88 -6.59
N ILE A 140 -4.52 -4.28 -7.58
CA ILE A 140 -3.08 -4.48 -7.47
C ILE A 140 -2.43 -3.43 -8.36
N GLN A 141 -1.69 -2.52 -7.73
CA GLN A 141 -1.04 -1.40 -8.38
C GLN A 141 0.47 -1.58 -8.26
N GLY A 142 1.15 -1.72 -9.38
CA GLY A 142 2.60 -1.86 -9.46
C GLY A 142 3.35 -0.61 -9.92
N ILE A 143 2.64 0.48 -10.24
CA ILE A 143 3.24 1.74 -10.70
C ILE A 143 2.59 2.93 -10.01
N ASN A 144 3.32 4.04 -9.91
CA ASN A 144 2.74 5.29 -9.46
C ASN A 144 1.82 5.86 -10.55
N LEU A 145 0.55 6.10 -10.22
CA LEU A 145 -0.46 6.62 -11.15
C LEU A 145 -0.57 8.14 -11.13
N ASN A 146 0.17 8.83 -10.26
CA ASN A 146 0.11 10.28 -10.17
C ASN A 146 1.23 10.94 -10.99
N PRO A 147 0.92 11.57 -12.17
CA PRO A 147 1.91 12.21 -13.01
C PRO A 147 2.65 13.37 -12.31
N ALA A 148 1.98 14.08 -11.39
CA ALA A 148 2.58 15.20 -10.67
C ALA A 148 3.69 14.80 -9.70
N LEU A 149 3.73 13.54 -9.27
CA LEU A 149 4.80 13.00 -8.43
C LEU A 149 6.06 12.68 -9.23
N ASN A 150 5.94 12.56 -10.55
CA ASN A 150 7.05 12.31 -11.46
C ASN A 150 7.88 13.58 -11.75
N ASP A 151 7.36 14.78 -11.47
CA ASP A 151 8.01 16.04 -11.84
C ASP A 151 9.33 16.30 -11.10
N TRP A 152 9.48 15.79 -9.90
CA TRP A 152 10.74 15.95 -9.15
C TRP A 152 11.81 14.94 -9.53
N CYS A 153 11.39 13.78 -10.04
CA CYS A 153 12.26 12.74 -10.58
C CYS A 153 12.54 12.90 -12.09
N ASN A 154 12.12 13.99 -12.70
CA ASN A 154 12.20 14.19 -14.15
C ASN A 154 13.61 14.08 -14.77
N HIS A 155 14.66 14.22 -13.99
CA HIS A 155 16.01 13.91 -14.46
C HIS A 155 16.28 12.39 -14.65
N LEU A 156 15.50 11.54 -14.01
CA LEU A 156 15.53 10.08 -14.16
C LEU A 156 14.43 9.56 -15.11
N SER A 157 13.33 10.30 -15.25
CA SER A 157 12.15 9.87 -16.01
C SER A 157 12.37 9.77 -17.52
N HIS A 158 13.36 10.46 -18.09
CA HIS A 158 13.74 10.28 -19.48
C HIS A 158 14.24 8.86 -19.81
N ARG A 159 14.70 8.11 -18.81
CA ARG A 159 15.06 6.68 -18.97
C ARG A 159 13.88 5.74 -18.75
N LEU A 160 12.88 6.13 -17.96
CA LEU A 160 11.76 5.26 -17.59
C LEU A 160 10.67 5.17 -18.67
N ASN A 161 10.57 6.13 -19.56
CA ASN A 161 9.64 6.10 -20.69
C ASN A 161 9.88 4.97 -21.71
N THR A 162 10.99 4.28 -21.61
CA THR A 162 11.35 3.17 -22.52
C THR A 162 11.09 1.78 -21.95
N ILE A 163 10.96 1.65 -20.63
CA ILE A 163 10.74 0.35 -19.98
C ILE A 163 9.27 0.26 -19.57
N LYS A 164 8.54 -0.60 -20.24
CA LYS A 164 7.13 -0.84 -19.94
C LYS A 164 6.99 -1.93 -18.88
N GLY A 165 6.27 -1.64 -17.79
CA GLY A 165 5.79 -2.66 -16.89
C GLY A 165 4.72 -3.53 -17.55
N TRP A 166 4.50 -4.71 -17.01
CA TRP A 166 3.44 -5.61 -17.47
C TRP A 166 2.86 -6.41 -16.30
N VAL A 167 1.62 -6.83 -16.49
CA VAL A 167 0.90 -7.73 -15.58
C VAL A 167 0.26 -8.84 -16.42
N LYS A 168 0.36 -10.07 -15.94
CA LYS A 168 -0.31 -11.26 -16.51
C LYS A 168 -1.11 -11.95 -15.41
N ILE A 169 -2.35 -12.29 -15.70
CA ILE A 169 -3.17 -13.15 -14.85
C ILE A 169 -2.99 -14.59 -15.36
N ASP A 170 -2.46 -15.44 -14.51
CA ASP A 170 -2.29 -16.86 -14.78
C ASP A 170 -3.39 -17.64 -14.02
N THR A 171 -4.45 -17.97 -14.75
CA THR A 171 -5.61 -18.66 -14.18
C THR A 171 -5.36 -20.14 -13.90
N GLU A 172 -4.38 -20.75 -14.56
CA GLU A 172 -4.03 -22.16 -14.35
C GLU A 172 -3.33 -22.36 -13.01
N ASN A 173 -2.44 -21.43 -12.66
CA ASN A 173 -1.69 -21.46 -11.41
C ASN A 173 -2.31 -20.59 -10.30
N ASN A 174 -3.40 -19.87 -10.57
CA ASN A 174 -4.00 -18.88 -9.68
C ASN A 174 -3.01 -17.79 -9.24
N GLU A 175 -2.23 -17.29 -10.16
CA GLU A 175 -1.19 -16.31 -9.92
C GLU A 175 -1.44 -15.01 -10.70
N ILE A 176 -0.97 -13.92 -10.13
CA ILE A 176 -0.79 -12.64 -10.82
C ILE A 176 0.70 -12.33 -10.80
N ILE A 177 1.29 -12.33 -11.98
CA ILE A 177 2.72 -12.05 -12.16
C ILE A 177 2.91 -10.76 -12.93
N GLY A 178 4.02 -10.09 -12.70
CA GLY A 178 4.28 -8.84 -13.38
C GLY A 178 5.69 -8.33 -13.18
N TYR A 179 5.99 -7.29 -13.90
CA TYR A 179 7.23 -6.54 -13.79
C TYR A 179 6.91 -5.07 -13.60
N ASN A 180 7.46 -4.50 -12.54
CA ASN A 180 7.40 -3.07 -12.26
C ASN A 180 8.76 -2.45 -12.61
N PRO A 181 8.84 -1.56 -13.61
CA PRO A 181 10.07 -0.87 -13.97
C PRO A 181 10.39 0.33 -13.08
N ASP A 182 9.49 0.69 -12.18
CA ASP A 182 9.63 1.85 -11.30
C ASP A 182 10.83 1.68 -10.36
N ARG A 183 11.73 2.66 -10.37
CA ARG A 183 12.94 2.72 -9.55
C ARG A 183 13.06 4.04 -8.84
#